data_1b89bc7877848e60a0a6cb61651b8a75
#
_entry.id   1b89bc7877848e60a0a6cb61651b8a75
#
_cell.length_a   1.000
_cell.length_b   1.000
_cell.length_c   1.000
_cell.angle_alpha   90.00
_cell.angle_beta   90.00
_cell.angle_gamma   90.00
#
_symmetry.space_group_name_H-M   'P 1'
#
loop_
_entity.id
_entity.type
_entity.pdbx_description
1 polymer ?
#
loop_
_entity_poly.entity_id
_entity_poly.type
_entity_poly.pdbx_seq_one_letter_code
_entity_poly.pdbx_strand_id
1 'polypeptide(L)'
;MSLPWRIRVGDAADLDAVAPLWTAVHHQHMQVMPELAPYVSDDETWRMRRALYEALLAKPDTLLLLALLDDRAVGYGLAHILDRDETWVADTWVTGPRIGEIESLSVVPELRGSGIGSQMLDRLEAHLHEQGVGDLILGALPDNTDAVRLYERRGFRPTWLYLSRFSDRRDDL
;
A
#
# COMPACT_ATOMS: atom_id res chain seq x y z
N MET A 1 -21.12 -17.88 11.04
CA MET A 1 -21.61 -16.50 10.83
C MET A 1 -20.87 -15.91 9.66
N SER A 2 -21.58 -15.36 8.67
CA SER A 2 -20.96 -14.64 7.56
C SER A 2 -20.32 -13.36 8.09
N LEU A 3 -19.12 -13.02 7.61
CA LEU A 3 -18.47 -11.75 7.93
C LEU A 3 -19.36 -10.61 7.37
N PRO A 4 -19.45 -9.47 8.07
CA PRO A 4 -20.28 -8.35 7.62
C PRO A 4 -19.73 -7.66 6.37
N TRP A 5 -18.51 -8.01 5.96
CA TRP A 5 -17.79 -7.44 4.81
C TRP A 5 -17.30 -8.54 3.87
N ARG A 6 -17.05 -8.16 2.64
CA ARG A 6 -16.48 -9.06 1.60
C ARG A 6 -15.29 -8.41 0.91
N ILE A 7 -14.36 -9.23 0.43
CA ILE A 7 -13.23 -8.78 -0.38
C ILE A 7 -13.45 -9.29 -1.81
N ARG A 8 -13.31 -8.37 -2.78
CA ARG A 8 -13.33 -8.70 -4.21
C ARG A 8 -12.10 -8.17 -4.94
N VAL A 9 -11.81 -8.72 -6.08
CA VAL A 9 -10.87 -8.15 -7.05
C VAL A 9 -11.48 -6.89 -7.65
N GLY A 10 -10.67 -5.87 -7.80
CA GLY A 10 -10.99 -4.61 -8.45
C GLY A 10 -10.20 -4.41 -9.74
N ASP A 11 -10.54 -3.36 -10.46
CA ASP A 11 -9.85 -2.91 -11.66
C ASP A 11 -9.74 -1.38 -11.71
N ALA A 12 -9.30 -0.84 -12.84
CA ALA A 12 -9.12 0.61 -12.99
C ALA A 12 -10.43 1.41 -12.86
N ALA A 13 -11.60 0.80 -13.13
CA ALA A 13 -12.89 1.47 -12.95
C ALA A 13 -13.25 1.67 -11.47
N ASP A 14 -12.59 0.94 -10.58
CA ASP A 14 -12.81 1.04 -9.12
C ASP A 14 -11.98 2.16 -8.46
N LEU A 15 -11.09 2.83 -9.17
CA LEU A 15 -10.17 3.80 -8.57
C LEU A 15 -10.89 5.00 -7.93
N ASP A 16 -12.08 5.37 -8.41
CA ASP A 16 -12.87 6.42 -7.76
C ASP A 16 -13.31 6.02 -6.34
N ALA A 17 -13.55 4.73 -6.09
CA ALA A 17 -13.84 4.21 -4.75
C ALA A 17 -12.58 4.13 -3.86
N VAL A 18 -11.39 4.08 -4.45
CA VAL A 18 -10.10 4.09 -3.73
C VAL A 18 -9.70 5.50 -3.29
N ALA A 19 -10.12 6.54 -4.02
CA ALA A 19 -9.74 7.93 -3.76
C ALA A 19 -9.90 8.36 -2.28
N PRO A 20 -11.06 8.21 -1.63
CA PRO A 20 -11.22 8.60 -0.23
C PRO A 20 -10.37 7.75 0.73
N LEU A 21 -10.08 6.51 0.37
CA LEU A 21 -9.24 5.62 1.18
C LEU A 21 -7.77 6.03 1.11
N TRP A 22 -7.29 6.45 -0.07
CA TRP A 22 -5.95 7.02 -0.22
C TRP A 22 -5.82 8.37 0.50
N THR A 23 -6.81 9.25 0.39
CA THR A 23 -6.82 10.52 1.13
C THR A 23 -6.68 10.29 2.64
N ALA A 24 -7.35 9.27 3.19
CA ALA A 24 -7.18 8.91 4.60
C ALA A 24 -5.75 8.44 4.93
N VAL A 25 -5.08 7.74 4.03
CA VAL A 25 -3.64 7.38 4.18
C VAL A 25 -2.79 8.64 4.15
N HIS A 26 -3.04 9.55 3.22
CA HIS A 26 -2.31 10.83 3.12
C HIS A 26 -2.44 11.65 4.42
N HIS A 27 -3.64 11.78 4.94
CA HIS A 27 -3.88 12.46 6.22
C HIS A 27 -3.16 11.78 7.39
N GLN A 28 -3.09 10.45 7.39
CA GLN A 28 -2.30 9.73 8.40
C GLN A 28 -0.80 10.06 8.28
N HIS A 29 -0.25 10.17 7.07
CA HIS A 29 1.14 10.61 6.87
C HIS A 29 1.38 12.00 7.46
N MET A 30 0.46 12.94 7.22
CA MET A 30 0.53 14.29 7.78
C MET A 30 0.47 14.30 9.31
N GLN A 31 -0.32 13.40 9.90
CA GLN A 31 -0.46 13.29 11.36
C GLN A 31 0.76 12.71 12.05
N VAL A 32 1.42 11.72 11.43
CA VAL A 32 2.58 11.03 12.04
C VAL A 32 3.90 11.73 11.77
N MET A 33 3.97 12.65 10.80
CA MET A 33 5.17 13.40 10.45
C MET A 33 4.87 14.89 10.24
N PRO A 34 4.27 15.59 11.23
CA PRO A 34 3.86 16.98 11.05
C PRO A 34 5.03 17.93 10.79
N GLU A 35 6.25 17.54 11.20
CA GLU A 35 7.49 18.29 11.00
C GLU A 35 7.95 18.34 9.53
N LEU A 36 7.43 17.46 8.67
CA LEU A 36 7.75 17.45 7.24
C LEU A 36 6.81 18.32 6.39
N ALA A 37 5.89 19.07 7.01
CA ALA A 37 5.06 20.03 6.29
C ALA A 37 5.92 21.09 5.57
N PRO A 38 5.45 21.69 4.45
CA PRO A 38 4.10 21.55 3.89
C PRO A 38 3.90 20.27 3.08
N TYR A 39 2.65 19.80 3.01
CA TYR A 39 2.22 18.66 2.22
C TYR A 39 1.47 19.12 0.98
N VAL A 40 1.45 18.29 -0.05
CA VAL A 40 0.60 18.50 -1.23
C VAL A 40 -0.88 18.41 -0.86
N SER A 41 -1.75 19.03 -1.64
CA SER A 41 -3.20 18.98 -1.42
C SER A 41 -3.75 17.54 -1.65
N ASP A 42 -4.96 17.29 -1.12
CA ASP A 42 -5.65 16.00 -1.33
C ASP A 42 -5.88 15.70 -2.80
N ASP A 43 -6.24 16.70 -3.61
CA ASP A 43 -6.41 16.56 -5.05
C ASP A 43 -5.10 16.20 -5.76
N GLU A 44 -4.02 16.86 -5.38
CA GLU A 44 -2.70 16.63 -6.00
C GLU A 44 -2.15 15.25 -5.62
N THR A 45 -2.21 14.85 -4.34
CA THR A 45 -1.74 13.52 -3.93
C THR A 45 -2.55 12.42 -4.61
N TRP A 46 -3.89 12.59 -4.72
CA TRP A 46 -4.72 11.62 -5.41
C TRP A 46 -4.44 11.57 -6.91
N ARG A 47 -4.30 12.73 -7.57
CA ARG A 47 -3.95 12.78 -8.99
C ARG A 47 -2.67 12.00 -9.29
N MET A 48 -1.63 12.18 -8.48
CA MET A 48 -0.36 11.47 -8.64
C MET A 48 -0.52 9.97 -8.37
N ARG A 49 -1.21 9.61 -7.28
CA ARG A 49 -1.42 8.22 -6.88
C ARG A 49 -2.29 7.47 -7.88
N ARG A 50 -3.34 8.09 -8.41
CA ARG A 50 -4.19 7.53 -9.44
C ARG A 50 -3.40 7.18 -10.69
N ALA A 51 -2.55 8.10 -11.17
CA ALA A 51 -1.72 7.86 -12.35
C ALA A 51 -0.79 6.64 -12.15
N LEU A 52 -0.19 6.50 -10.96
CA LEU A 52 0.59 5.32 -10.62
C LEU A 52 -0.26 4.04 -10.66
N TYR A 53 -1.43 4.04 -10.03
CA TYR A 53 -2.29 2.86 -9.98
C TYR A 53 -2.81 2.46 -11.35
N GLU A 54 -3.19 3.42 -12.20
CA GLU A 54 -3.57 3.16 -13.58
C GLU A 54 -2.43 2.49 -14.36
N ALA A 55 -1.19 2.97 -14.20
CA ALA A 55 -0.01 2.38 -14.82
C ALA A 55 0.29 0.96 -14.30
N LEU A 56 0.14 0.73 -12.99
CA LEU A 56 0.32 -0.59 -12.40
C LEU A 56 -0.78 -1.57 -12.85
N LEU A 57 -2.05 -1.15 -12.84
CA LEU A 57 -3.18 -1.99 -13.24
C LEU A 57 -3.19 -2.34 -14.74
N ALA A 58 -2.42 -1.63 -15.56
CA ALA A 58 -2.17 -2.00 -16.93
C ALA A 58 -1.23 -3.22 -17.08
N LYS A 59 -0.52 -3.59 -16.00
CA LYS A 59 0.35 -4.77 -15.98
C LYS A 59 -0.45 -6.01 -15.56
N PRO A 60 -0.25 -7.19 -16.21
CA PRO A 60 -1.08 -8.38 -15.99
C PRO A 60 -0.94 -8.98 -14.58
N ASP A 61 0.20 -8.75 -13.92
CA ASP A 61 0.52 -9.34 -12.62
C ASP A 61 0.13 -8.44 -11.43
N THR A 62 -0.59 -7.34 -11.69
CA THR A 62 -1.08 -6.43 -10.66
C THR A 62 -2.43 -6.90 -10.13
N LEU A 63 -2.56 -6.95 -8.80
CA LEU A 63 -3.82 -7.26 -8.13
C LEU A 63 -4.28 -6.08 -7.28
N LEU A 64 -5.46 -5.56 -7.58
CA LEU A 64 -6.21 -4.65 -6.72
C LEU A 64 -7.29 -5.44 -5.96
N LEU A 65 -7.36 -5.27 -4.67
CA LEU A 65 -8.43 -5.79 -3.82
C LEU A 65 -9.21 -4.64 -3.19
N LEU A 66 -10.53 -4.83 -3.10
CA LEU A 66 -11.43 -3.94 -2.38
C LEU A 66 -12.16 -4.71 -1.29
N ALA A 67 -12.14 -4.20 -0.07
CA ALA A 67 -13.00 -4.65 1.01
C ALA A 67 -14.27 -3.78 1.00
N LEU A 68 -15.42 -4.43 0.96
CA LEU A 68 -16.73 -3.79 0.88
C LEU A 68 -17.57 -4.13 2.10
N LEU A 69 -18.18 -3.12 2.70
CA LEU A 69 -19.22 -3.22 3.71
C LEU A 69 -20.46 -2.51 3.17
N ASP A 70 -21.59 -3.21 3.04
CA ASP A 70 -22.83 -2.66 2.45
C ASP A 70 -22.56 -1.94 1.10
N ASP A 71 -21.79 -2.60 0.22
CA ASP A 71 -21.35 -2.12 -1.10
C ASP A 71 -20.44 -0.87 -1.11
N ARG A 72 -20.12 -0.33 0.05
CA ARG A 72 -19.15 0.77 0.20
C ARG A 72 -17.75 0.22 0.39
N ALA A 73 -16.76 0.79 -0.32
CA ALA A 73 -15.35 0.46 -0.10
C ALA A 73 -14.91 0.97 1.29
N VAL A 74 -14.40 0.06 2.11
CA VAL A 74 -13.90 0.33 3.48
C VAL A 74 -12.44 -0.04 3.64
N GLY A 75 -11.83 -0.58 2.60
CA GLY A 75 -10.40 -0.87 2.53
C GLY A 75 -10.01 -1.27 1.12
N TYR A 76 -8.73 -1.15 0.84
CA TYR A 76 -8.14 -1.62 -0.41
C TYR A 76 -6.72 -2.11 -0.18
N GLY A 77 -6.25 -2.95 -1.08
CA GLY A 77 -4.87 -3.38 -1.16
C GLY A 77 -4.45 -3.53 -2.61
N LEU A 78 -3.22 -3.17 -2.93
CA LEU A 78 -2.64 -3.30 -4.26
C LEU A 78 -1.27 -3.95 -4.16
N ALA A 79 -1.03 -4.97 -4.97
CA ALA A 79 0.27 -5.61 -5.13
C ALA A 79 0.61 -5.76 -6.60
N HIS A 80 1.90 -5.71 -6.91
CA HIS A 80 2.41 -5.90 -8.25
C HIS A 80 3.78 -6.61 -8.21
N ILE A 81 4.32 -6.94 -9.38
CA ILE A 81 5.59 -7.62 -9.52
C ILE A 81 6.58 -6.70 -10.25
N LEU A 82 7.80 -6.69 -9.75
CA LEU A 82 8.96 -5.99 -10.30
C LEU A 82 10.02 -7.01 -10.73
N ASP A 83 10.79 -6.70 -11.74
CA ASP A 83 12.04 -7.39 -11.96
C ASP A 83 13.03 -7.05 -10.84
N ARG A 84 13.78 -8.05 -10.36
CA ARG A 84 14.74 -7.84 -9.26
C ARG A 84 15.66 -6.67 -9.52
N ASP A 85 16.15 -6.51 -10.74
CA ASP A 85 17.14 -5.50 -11.12
C ASP A 85 16.55 -4.06 -11.14
N GLU A 86 15.22 -3.93 -11.05
CA GLU A 86 14.53 -2.65 -10.86
C GLU A 86 14.39 -2.26 -9.38
N THR A 87 14.83 -3.11 -8.46
CA THR A 87 14.68 -2.91 -7.02
C THR A 87 16.00 -2.63 -6.32
N TRP A 88 15.94 -1.96 -5.19
CA TRP A 88 17.09 -1.69 -4.32
C TRP A 88 17.62 -2.94 -3.58
N VAL A 89 16.94 -4.08 -3.66
CA VAL A 89 17.37 -5.32 -3.00
C VAL A 89 18.42 -6.07 -3.80
N ALA A 90 18.52 -5.81 -5.12
CA ALA A 90 19.30 -6.60 -6.06
C ALA A 90 20.81 -6.58 -5.80
N ASP A 91 21.33 -5.49 -5.25
CA ASP A 91 22.76 -5.31 -5.00
C ASP A 91 23.22 -5.79 -3.62
N THR A 92 22.29 -6.14 -2.74
CA THR A 92 22.58 -6.49 -1.36
C THR A 92 22.18 -7.92 -1.00
N TRP A 93 21.04 -8.42 -1.47
CA TRP A 93 20.54 -9.74 -1.12
C TRP A 93 20.38 -10.67 -2.32
N VAL A 94 20.62 -11.95 -2.08
CA VAL A 94 20.29 -12.99 -3.06
C VAL A 94 18.80 -13.26 -2.99
N THR A 95 18.10 -12.90 -4.05
CA THR A 95 16.66 -13.10 -4.23
C THR A 95 16.35 -13.84 -5.53
N GLY A 96 15.09 -14.20 -5.74
CA GLY A 96 14.59 -14.64 -7.03
C GLY A 96 14.71 -13.52 -8.10
N PRO A 97 14.41 -13.86 -9.36
CA PRO A 97 14.50 -12.91 -10.48
C PRO A 97 13.39 -11.84 -10.45
N ARG A 98 12.32 -12.07 -9.68
CA ARG A 98 11.18 -11.16 -9.52
C ARG A 98 10.87 -10.93 -8.05
N ILE A 99 10.45 -9.73 -7.74
CA ILE A 99 10.10 -9.27 -6.39
C ILE A 99 8.63 -8.84 -6.40
N GLY A 100 7.87 -9.31 -5.42
CA GLY A 100 6.52 -8.81 -5.17
C GLY A 100 6.55 -7.56 -4.31
N GLU A 101 5.86 -6.50 -4.73
CA GLU A 101 5.67 -5.31 -3.92
C GLU A 101 4.22 -5.16 -3.50
N ILE A 102 3.99 -5.05 -2.19
CA ILE A 102 2.71 -4.62 -1.65
C ILE A 102 2.75 -3.09 -1.60
N GLU A 103 2.24 -2.48 -2.66
CA GLU A 103 2.29 -1.03 -2.89
C GLU A 103 1.42 -0.27 -1.89
N SER A 104 0.25 -0.83 -1.55
CA SER A 104 -0.67 -0.20 -0.61
C SER A 104 -1.54 -1.22 0.10
N LEU A 105 -1.83 -0.92 1.37
CA LEU A 105 -2.82 -1.63 2.17
C LEU A 105 -3.47 -0.63 3.14
N SER A 106 -4.76 -0.41 3.02
CA SER A 106 -5.49 0.54 3.85
C SER A 106 -6.86 -0.01 4.25
N VAL A 107 -7.26 0.29 5.47
CA VAL A 107 -8.60 0.04 6.02
C VAL A 107 -9.04 1.29 6.77
N VAL A 108 -10.30 1.69 6.60
CA VAL A 108 -10.87 2.82 7.34
C VAL A 108 -10.65 2.66 8.84
N PRO A 109 -10.37 3.74 9.58
CA PRO A 109 -10.01 3.66 11.00
C PRO A 109 -11.02 2.86 11.85
N GLU A 110 -12.32 3.03 11.59
CA GLU A 110 -13.41 2.44 12.36
C GLU A 110 -13.46 0.91 12.25
N LEU A 111 -12.84 0.34 11.20
CA LEU A 111 -12.81 -1.10 10.95
C LEU A 111 -11.41 -1.70 11.11
N ARG A 112 -10.45 -0.94 11.61
CA ARG A 112 -9.13 -1.49 11.94
C ARG A 112 -9.27 -2.52 13.08
N GLY A 113 -8.42 -3.54 13.05
CA GLY A 113 -8.51 -4.65 14.02
C GLY A 113 -9.62 -5.66 13.77
N SER A 114 -10.50 -5.46 12.75
CA SER A 114 -11.58 -6.40 12.38
C SER A 114 -11.11 -7.62 11.57
N GLY A 115 -9.83 -7.65 11.17
CA GLY A 115 -9.28 -8.72 10.33
C GLY A 115 -9.28 -8.43 8.83
N ILE A 116 -9.90 -7.35 8.35
CA ILE A 116 -9.96 -6.98 6.92
C ILE A 116 -8.55 -6.87 6.33
N GLY A 117 -7.67 -6.08 6.97
CA GLY A 117 -6.30 -5.88 6.50
C GLY A 117 -5.50 -7.19 6.42
N SER A 118 -5.65 -8.06 7.42
CA SER A 118 -5.01 -9.37 7.44
C SER A 118 -5.48 -10.26 6.29
N GLN A 119 -6.79 -10.31 6.02
CA GLN A 119 -7.32 -11.12 4.91
C GLN A 119 -6.95 -10.56 3.54
N MET A 120 -6.90 -9.23 3.39
CA MET A 120 -6.40 -8.63 2.14
C MET A 120 -4.93 -8.99 1.93
N LEU A 121 -4.12 -8.88 2.96
CA LEU A 121 -2.70 -9.23 2.88
C LEU A 121 -2.51 -10.71 2.54
N ASP A 122 -3.28 -11.64 3.16
CA ASP A 122 -3.27 -13.05 2.81
C ASP A 122 -3.52 -13.29 1.30
N ARG A 123 -4.49 -12.57 0.73
CA ARG A 123 -4.83 -12.71 -0.69
C ARG A 123 -3.79 -12.09 -1.61
N LEU A 124 -3.19 -10.95 -1.23
CA LEU A 124 -2.10 -10.32 -1.99
C LEU A 124 -0.87 -11.23 -2.01
N GLU A 125 -0.46 -11.76 -0.85
CA GLU A 125 0.64 -12.70 -0.75
C GLU A 125 0.38 -13.99 -1.55
N ALA A 126 -0.82 -14.56 -1.43
CA ALA A 126 -1.22 -15.75 -2.19
C ALA A 126 -1.12 -15.51 -3.71
N HIS A 127 -1.63 -14.37 -4.19
CA HIS A 127 -1.53 -14.00 -5.61
C HIS A 127 -0.07 -13.95 -6.08
N LEU A 128 0.81 -13.28 -5.32
CA LEU A 128 2.24 -13.19 -5.66
C LEU A 128 2.91 -14.56 -5.69
N HIS A 129 2.59 -15.42 -4.71
CA HIS A 129 3.09 -16.80 -4.69
C HIS A 129 2.58 -17.64 -5.85
N GLU A 130 1.32 -17.50 -6.26
CA GLU A 130 0.74 -18.17 -7.43
C GLU A 130 1.45 -17.75 -8.73
N GLN A 131 1.97 -16.52 -8.78
CA GLN A 131 2.83 -16.03 -9.87
C GLN A 131 4.29 -16.51 -9.76
N GLY A 132 4.62 -17.34 -8.76
CA GLY A 132 5.97 -17.87 -8.52
C GLY A 132 6.92 -16.86 -7.86
N VAL A 133 6.39 -15.84 -7.17
CA VAL A 133 7.18 -14.81 -6.48
C VAL A 133 7.09 -15.03 -4.98
N GLY A 134 8.24 -15.32 -4.34
CA GLY A 134 8.33 -15.56 -2.89
C GLY A 134 9.02 -14.45 -2.11
N ASP A 135 9.80 -13.61 -2.80
CA ASP A 135 10.49 -12.48 -2.18
C ASP A 135 9.61 -11.24 -2.27
N LEU A 136 9.27 -10.67 -1.11
CA LEU A 136 8.28 -9.60 -1.00
C LEU A 136 8.89 -8.38 -0.32
N ILE A 137 8.51 -7.19 -0.81
CA ILE A 137 8.82 -5.91 -0.18
C ILE A 137 7.56 -5.09 0.04
N LEU A 138 7.63 -4.17 0.98
CA LEU A 138 6.63 -3.14 1.21
C LEU A 138 7.24 -1.95 1.93
N GLY A 139 6.63 -0.77 1.77
CA GLY A 139 6.95 0.42 2.53
C GLY A 139 5.95 0.66 3.66
N ALA A 140 6.46 1.06 4.82
CA ALA A 140 5.62 1.52 5.93
C ALA A 140 6.30 2.70 6.62
N LEU A 141 5.50 3.64 7.13
CA LEU A 141 6.04 4.70 7.98
C LEU A 141 6.53 4.10 9.30
N PRO A 142 7.73 4.49 9.81
CA PRO A 142 8.28 3.96 11.06
C PRO A 142 7.32 4.10 12.25
N ASP A 143 6.61 5.22 12.33
CA ASP A 143 5.68 5.54 13.42
C ASP A 143 4.29 4.91 13.24
N ASN A 144 4.02 4.26 12.10
CA ASN A 144 2.82 3.45 11.91
C ASN A 144 3.02 2.07 12.56
N THR A 145 3.13 2.06 13.88
CA THR A 145 3.48 0.88 14.68
C THR A 145 2.51 -0.29 14.50
N ASP A 146 1.24 -0.02 14.25
CA ASP A 146 0.23 -1.07 14.04
C ASP A 146 0.47 -1.79 12.72
N ALA A 147 0.78 -1.05 11.64
CA ALA A 147 1.12 -1.64 10.35
C ALA A 147 2.45 -2.41 10.44
N VAL A 148 3.49 -1.83 11.06
CA VAL A 148 4.77 -2.50 11.25
C VAL A 148 4.59 -3.82 12.00
N ARG A 149 3.86 -3.84 13.12
CA ARG A 149 3.55 -5.05 13.88
C ARG A 149 2.76 -6.09 13.06
N LEU A 150 1.85 -5.64 12.20
CA LEU A 150 1.12 -6.55 11.30
C LEU A 150 2.10 -7.26 10.36
N TYR A 151 3.00 -6.52 9.73
CA TYR A 151 3.97 -7.06 8.78
C TYR A 151 5.02 -7.94 9.46
N GLU A 152 5.53 -7.54 10.63
CA GLU A 152 6.51 -8.35 11.40
C GLU A 152 5.94 -9.72 11.81
N ARG A 153 4.66 -9.78 12.22
CA ARG A 153 3.98 -11.06 12.53
C ARG A 153 3.89 -11.98 11.32
N ARG A 154 3.99 -11.43 10.10
CA ARG A 154 3.98 -12.18 8.84
C ARG A 154 5.36 -12.47 8.28
N GLY A 155 6.39 -12.18 9.05
CA GLY A 155 7.77 -12.50 8.70
C GLY A 155 8.53 -11.39 7.98
N PHE A 156 7.89 -10.25 7.67
CA PHE A 156 8.62 -9.09 7.17
C PHE A 156 9.61 -8.59 8.24
N ARG A 157 10.72 -8.03 7.80
CA ARG A 157 11.74 -7.43 8.65
C ARG A 157 12.14 -6.09 8.11
N PRO A 158 12.39 -5.09 8.97
CA PRO A 158 12.99 -3.83 8.52
C PRO A 158 14.33 -4.10 7.86
N THR A 159 14.54 -3.50 6.67
CA THR A 159 15.78 -3.61 5.90
C THR A 159 16.44 -2.25 5.69
N TRP A 160 15.72 -1.30 5.11
CA TRP A 160 16.21 0.06 4.91
C TRP A 160 15.40 1.07 5.70
N LEU A 161 16.07 2.11 6.18
CA LEU A 161 15.46 3.30 6.75
C LEU A 161 15.79 4.50 5.87
N TYR A 162 14.79 5.13 5.30
CA TYR A 162 14.94 6.37 4.56
C TYR A 162 14.90 7.56 5.51
N LEU A 163 15.96 8.40 5.45
CA LEU A 163 16.04 9.66 6.19
C LEU A 163 15.89 10.80 5.19
N SER A 164 14.95 11.70 5.45
CA SER A 164 14.63 12.81 4.56
C SER A 164 14.89 14.15 5.22
N ARG A 165 15.47 15.08 4.46
CA ARG A 165 15.59 16.49 4.82
C ARG A 165 15.17 17.32 3.63
N PHE A 166 14.03 17.99 3.74
CA PHE A 166 13.53 18.89 2.71
C PHE A 166 14.05 20.30 2.95
N SER A 167 14.36 21.03 1.86
CA SER A 167 14.70 22.44 1.93
C SER A 167 13.49 23.25 2.42
N ASP A 168 13.73 24.29 3.22
CA ASP A 168 12.67 25.22 3.62
C ASP A 168 12.22 26.02 2.40
N ARG A 169 11.02 25.74 1.91
CA ARG A 169 10.39 26.41 0.76
C ARG A 169 9.10 27.12 1.17
N ARG A 170 8.93 27.42 2.45
CA ARG A 170 7.69 28.02 2.97
C ARG A 170 7.43 29.41 2.43
N ASP A 171 8.48 30.10 1.96
CA ASP A 171 8.39 31.46 1.44
C ASP A 171 8.06 31.51 -0.07
N ASP A 172 8.00 30.35 -0.76
CA ASP A 172 7.78 30.25 -2.21
C ASP A 172 6.38 29.73 -2.61
N LEU A 173 5.46 29.54 -1.64
CA LEU A 173 4.10 28.98 -1.86
C LEU A 173 3.02 30.01 -1.60
#